data_b93f801090be30815fc0bbaabdbd9ea0
#
_entry.id   b93f801090be30815fc0bbaabdbd9ea0
#
_cell.length_a   1.000
_cell.length_b   1.000
_cell.length_c   1.000
_cell.angle_alpha   90.00
_cell.angle_beta   90.00
_cell.angle_gamma   90.00
#
_symmetry.space_group_name_H-M   'P 1'
#
loop_
_entity.id
_entity.type
_entity.pdbx_description
1 polymer ?
#
loop_
_entity_poly.entity_id
_entity_poly.type
_entity_poly.pdbx_seq_one_letter_code
_entity_poly.pdbx_strand_id
1 'polypeptide(L)'
;MGRAKPIMIQGTMSNAGKSLLAAGLCRVLSQDGLRVTPFKSQNMALNSGVTADGLEMARAQIMQAEACGIAPDVRMNPILLKPESGHRSQLIVAGKAQGAFAARDYFARKKALMPQILEAFDSLAEENDVIVIEGAGSPAEINLAENDIVNMGLARAVSSPVLLAGDIDPGGVFAQLYGTVALLAPEDRALLRGLVVNKFRGDVEILRPGLAPLEKMCGVPVVGVVPYLTLDLDDEDSLAPRLSAREARGVIDVAVVRLPHLSNFTDFDPLSRVPGVGVRYVSSTTDLGRPDLVVLPGSKTTLDDARWLAASGIGACVRALSGAGTPVLGICGGYQLLGDELSDPHGREGAGTARGLGLIPASTVFKEEKRLAQSALRITGAQGAFSVWNGMTARGYEIHDGETTVSCAPAGTIGGKPEGAACGNVFGTYLHGLFDEPGVALALARSLARMRGLPESVVGAAGAASAADHRAREFDRLADVVRGALDMEYVYRIIEEGV
;
A
#
# COMPACT_ATOMS: atom_id res chain seq x y z
N MET A 1 -29.38 -18.12 4.17
CA MET A 1 -28.25 -17.90 3.26
C MET A 1 -27.20 -18.92 3.61
N GLY A 2 -26.51 -19.54 2.62
CA GLY A 2 -25.39 -20.45 2.91
C GLY A 2 -24.18 -19.65 3.37
N ARG A 3 -23.25 -20.30 4.08
CA ARG A 3 -21.94 -19.72 4.44
C ARG A 3 -21.13 -19.45 3.17
N ALA A 4 -20.35 -18.36 3.12
CA ALA A 4 -19.52 -18.02 1.98
C ALA A 4 -18.56 -19.15 1.59
N LYS A 5 -18.35 -19.30 0.29
CA LYS A 5 -17.39 -20.26 -0.28
C LYS A 5 -16.00 -19.57 -0.38
N PRO A 6 -14.95 -20.16 0.18
CA PRO A 6 -13.61 -19.61 0.04
C PRO A 6 -12.95 -20.02 -1.29
N ILE A 7 -12.04 -19.17 -1.78
CA ILE A 7 -11.02 -19.51 -2.76
C ILE A 7 -9.73 -18.78 -2.42
N MET A 8 -8.59 -19.45 -2.49
CA MET A 8 -7.32 -18.87 -2.06
C MET A 8 -6.31 -18.77 -3.19
N ILE A 9 -5.70 -17.59 -3.33
CA ILE A 9 -4.58 -17.36 -4.24
C ILE A 9 -3.28 -17.43 -3.44
N GLN A 10 -2.43 -18.40 -3.74
CA GLN A 10 -1.08 -18.50 -3.21
C GLN A 10 -0.05 -18.26 -4.32
N GLY A 11 1.20 -17.99 -3.97
CA GLY A 11 2.27 -17.78 -4.94
C GLY A 11 3.49 -18.62 -4.65
N THR A 12 4.26 -18.94 -5.68
CA THR A 12 5.54 -19.66 -5.53
C THR A 12 6.60 -18.81 -4.81
N MET A 13 6.37 -17.48 -4.71
CA MET A 13 7.29 -16.52 -4.11
C MET A 13 6.58 -15.21 -3.78
N SER A 14 7.25 -14.31 -3.04
CA SER A 14 6.85 -12.91 -2.96
C SER A 14 6.83 -12.29 -4.36
N ASN A 15 5.97 -11.29 -4.56
CA ASN A 15 5.80 -10.59 -5.86
C ASN A 15 5.33 -11.48 -7.04
N ALA A 16 4.87 -12.70 -6.80
CA ALA A 16 4.26 -13.53 -7.85
C ALA A 16 2.94 -12.95 -8.43
N GLY A 17 2.47 -11.82 -7.89
CA GLY A 17 1.27 -11.11 -8.35
C GLY A 17 -0.02 -11.57 -7.67
N LYS A 18 0.07 -12.20 -6.49
CA LYS A 18 -1.09 -12.67 -5.71
C LYS A 18 -2.13 -11.57 -5.47
N SER A 19 -1.68 -10.38 -5.04
CA SER A 19 -2.56 -9.27 -4.65
C SER A 19 -3.39 -8.77 -5.83
N LEU A 20 -2.78 -8.64 -7.01
CA LEU A 20 -3.50 -8.25 -8.23
C LEU A 20 -4.43 -9.36 -8.72
N LEU A 21 -4.01 -10.63 -8.68
CA LEU A 21 -4.88 -11.76 -9.04
C LEU A 21 -6.09 -11.85 -8.10
N ALA A 22 -5.88 -11.67 -6.80
CA ALA A 22 -6.96 -11.64 -5.81
C ALA A 22 -7.91 -10.46 -6.06
N ALA A 23 -7.38 -9.24 -6.29
CA ALA A 23 -8.18 -8.06 -6.61
C ALA A 23 -8.98 -8.24 -7.92
N GLY A 24 -8.33 -8.80 -8.95
CA GLY A 24 -8.99 -9.10 -10.23
C GLY A 24 -10.11 -10.13 -10.08
N LEU A 25 -9.87 -11.20 -9.35
CA LEU A 25 -10.90 -12.20 -9.07
C LEU A 25 -12.04 -11.62 -8.23
N CYS A 26 -11.73 -10.81 -7.20
CA CYS A 26 -12.73 -10.05 -6.45
C CYS A 26 -13.62 -9.23 -7.39
N ARG A 27 -13.01 -8.46 -8.29
CA ARG A 27 -13.76 -7.62 -9.24
C ARG A 27 -14.61 -8.43 -10.20
N VAL A 28 -14.06 -9.52 -10.77
CA VAL A 28 -14.80 -10.44 -11.67
C VAL A 28 -16.04 -10.99 -10.98
N LEU A 29 -15.89 -11.58 -9.79
CA LEU A 29 -16.98 -12.18 -9.05
C LEU A 29 -18.04 -11.16 -8.63
N SER A 30 -17.62 -9.94 -8.25
CA SER A 30 -18.53 -8.84 -7.92
C SER A 30 -19.31 -8.35 -9.14
N GLN A 31 -18.67 -8.23 -10.32
CA GLN A 31 -19.35 -7.89 -11.57
C GLN A 31 -20.39 -8.94 -11.97
N ASP A 32 -20.18 -10.20 -11.61
CA ASP A 32 -21.11 -11.31 -11.86
C ASP A 32 -22.23 -11.40 -10.82
N GLY A 33 -22.32 -10.39 -9.90
CA GLY A 33 -23.44 -10.20 -8.98
C GLY A 33 -23.31 -10.95 -7.65
N LEU A 34 -22.15 -11.54 -7.34
CA LEU A 34 -21.88 -12.17 -6.05
C LEU A 34 -21.47 -11.13 -5.01
N ARG A 35 -21.84 -11.36 -3.75
CA ARG A 35 -21.31 -10.62 -2.61
C ARG A 35 -19.93 -11.17 -2.28
N VAL A 36 -18.90 -10.40 -2.58
CA VAL A 36 -17.50 -10.83 -2.47
C VAL A 36 -16.77 -9.97 -1.45
N THR A 37 -15.95 -10.61 -0.63
CA THR A 37 -15.02 -9.92 0.25
C THR A 37 -13.62 -10.49 0.11
N PRO A 38 -12.56 -9.66 0.13
CA PRO A 38 -11.19 -10.12 0.22
C PRO A 38 -10.86 -10.57 1.64
N PHE A 39 -9.84 -11.42 1.78
CA PHE A 39 -9.29 -11.79 3.07
C PHE A 39 -7.79 -12.08 2.99
N LYS A 40 -7.02 -11.53 3.90
CA LYS A 40 -5.61 -11.88 4.11
C LYS A 40 -5.36 -11.95 5.60
N SER A 41 -5.17 -13.16 6.11
CA SER A 41 -5.06 -13.38 7.56
C SER A 41 -3.99 -12.53 8.23
N GLN A 42 -2.82 -12.41 7.57
CA GLN A 42 -1.71 -11.57 8.01
C GLN A 42 -1.07 -10.86 6.83
N ASN A 43 -0.88 -9.55 6.95
CA ASN A 43 -0.03 -8.80 6.04
C ASN A 43 1.19 -8.23 6.77
N MET A 44 2.29 -8.03 6.03
CA MET A 44 3.48 -7.32 6.50
C MET A 44 3.71 -6.16 5.53
N ALA A 45 3.33 -4.94 5.93
CA ALA A 45 3.40 -3.77 5.08
C ALA A 45 3.61 -2.49 5.89
N LEU A 46 4.34 -1.53 5.32
CA LEU A 46 4.44 -0.16 5.86
C LEU A 46 3.26 0.70 5.42
N ASN A 47 2.66 0.38 4.25
CA ASN A 47 1.49 1.08 3.76
C ASN A 47 0.23 0.56 4.44
N SER A 48 -0.47 1.44 5.11
CA SER A 48 -1.74 1.15 5.77
C SER A 48 -2.70 2.31 5.60
N GLY A 49 -3.97 2.06 5.85
CA GLY A 49 -5.01 3.07 5.91
C GLY A 49 -5.90 2.82 7.10
N VAL A 50 -6.94 3.63 7.22
CA VAL A 50 -7.86 3.62 8.34
C VAL A 50 -9.26 3.34 7.82
N THR A 51 -9.96 2.40 8.43
CA THR A 51 -11.37 2.08 8.13
C THR A 51 -12.30 3.20 8.64
N ALA A 52 -13.57 3.15 8.25
CA ALA A 52 -14.56 4.16 8.67
C ALA A 52 -14.76 4.23 10.18
N ASP A 53 -14.56 3.13 10.88
CA ASP A 53 -14.65 2.99 12.34
C ASP A 53 -13.32 3.26 13.07
N GLY A 54 -12.30 3.77 12.36
CA GLY A 54 -11.04 4.21 12.95
C GLY A 54 -10.06 3.08 13.26
N LEU A 55 -10.12 1.96 12.54
CA LEU A 55 -9.22 0.82 12.70
C LEU A 55 -8.19 0.76 11.58
N GLU A 56 -6.98 0.32 11.91
CA GLU A 56 -5.86 0.25 10.96
C GLU A 56 -5.84 -1.08 10.20
N MET A 57 -5.70 -1.03 8.87
CA MET A 57 -5.48 -2.21 8.02
C MET A 57 -4.52 -1.93 6.87
N ALA A 58 -3.98 -2.99 6.26
CA ALA A 58 -3.04 -2.87 5.16
C ALA A 58 -3.69 -2.25 3.90
N ARG A 59 -2.96 -1.39 3.19
CA ARG A 59 -3.45 -0.72 1.97
C ARG A 59 -3.85 -1.71 0.87
N ALA A 60 -3.14 -2.84 0.75
CA ALA A 60 -3.48 -3.87 -0.24
C ALA A 60 -4.89 -4.43 -0.06
N GLN A 61 -5.33 -4.68 1.19
CA GLN A 61 -6.68 -5.18 1.45
C GLN A 61 -7.74 -4.09 1.33
N ILE A 62 -7.38 -2.82 1.58
CA ILE A 62 -8.23 -1.67 1.22
C ILE A 62 -8.46 -1.64 -0.29
N MET A 63 -7.41 -1.77 -1.10
CA MET A 63 -7.48 -1.84 -2.55
C MET A 63 -8.36 -3.01 -3.03
N GLN A 64 -8.24 -4.19 -2.41
CA GLN A 64 -9.06 -5.36 -2.75
C GLN A 64 -10.54 -5.17 -2.36
N ALA A 65 -10.84 -4.49 -1.25
CA ALA A 65 -12.21 -4.10 -0.89
C ALA A 65 -12.79 -3.11 -1.91
N GLU A 66 -11.98 -2.12 -2.32
CA GLU A 66 -12.35 -1.17 -3.40
C GLU A 66 -12.63 -1.92 -4.73
N ALA A 67 -11.86 -2.97 -5.06
CA ALA A 67 -12.11 -3.82 -6.22
C ALA A 67 -13.47 -4.56 -6.13
N CYS A 68 -13.87 -4.99 -4.93
CA CYS A 68 -15.20 -5.56 -4.69
C CYS A 68 -16.32 -4.50 -4.72
N GLY A 69 -15.99 -3.19 -4.68
CA GLY A 69 -16.97 -2.11 -4.54
C GLY A 69 -17.57 -2.00 -3.15
N ILE A 70 -16.88 -2.47 -2.11
CA ILE A 70 -17.33 -2.45 -0.71
C ILE A 70 -16.41 -1.59 0.16
N ALA A 71 -16.92 -1.13 1.30
CA ALA A 71 -16.12 -0.42 2.28
C ALA A 71 -15.06 -1.36 2.90
N PRO A 72 -13.83 -0.85 3.14
CA PRO A 72 -12.81 -1.60 3.87
C PRO A 72 -13.26 -1.92 5.30
N ASP A 73 -13.06 -3.17 5.71
CA ASP A 73 -13.37 -3.69 7.03
C ASP A 73 -12.13 -4.40 7.60
N VAL A 74 -11.78 -4.10 8.83
CA VAL A 74 -10.58 -4.65 9.48
C VAL A 74 -10.57 -6.17 9.55
N ARG A 75 -11.76 -6.81 9.52
CA ARG A 75 -11.90 -8.28 9.47
C ARG A 75 -11.26 -8.88 8.22
N MET A 76 -11.12 -8.10 7.13
CA MET A 76 -10.46 -8.53 5.89
C MET A 76 -8.95 -8.71 6.06
N ASN A 77 -8.34 -8.04 7.07
CA ASN A 77 -6.93 -8.15 7.41
C ASN A 77 -6.74 -8.12 8.94
N PRO A 78 -7.09 -9.19 9.65
CA PRO A 78 -7.08 -9.22 11.11
C PRO A 78 -5.71 -9.02 11.74
N ILE A 79 -4.62 -9.40 11.05
CA ILE A 79 -3.26 -9.26 11.55
C ILE A 79 -2.43 -8.41 10.57
N LEU A 80 -1.87 -7.30 11.06
CA LEU A 80 -0.93 -6.48 10.31
C LEU A 80 0.38 -6.36 11.10
N LEU A 81 1.50 -6.60 10.41
CA LEU A 81 2.85 -6.38 10.92
C LEU A 81 3.45 -5.17 10.22
N LYS A 82 3.93 -4.20 10.98
CA LYS A 82 4.69 -3.06 10.45
C LYS A 82 6.14 -3.19 10.87
N PRO A 83 7.07 -3.46 9.93
CA PRO A 83 8.49 -3.51 10.23
C PRO A 83 8.98 -2.21 10.88
N GLU A 84 9.83 -2.35 11.90
CA GLU A 84 10.50 -1.27 12.60
C GLU A 84 12.02 -1.48 12.58
N SER A 85 12.79 -0.50 13.04
CA SER A 85 14.23 -0.64 13.19
C SER A 85 14.59 -1.75 14.19
N GLY A 86 15.79 -2.34 14.09
CA GLY A 86 16.29 -3.35 15.03
C GLY A 86 15.63 -4.73 14.91
N HIS A 87 15.20 -5.16 13.73
CA HIS A 87 14.57 -6.48 13.47
C HIS A 87 13.28 -6.72 14.28
N ARG A 88 12.55 -5.67 14.58
CA ARG A 88 11.27 -5.72 15.27
C ARG A 88 10.14 -5.39 14.31
N SER A 89 8.93 -5.80 14.66
CA SER A 89 7.72 -5.40 13.96
C SER A 89 6.64 -5.04 14.97
N GLN A 90 5.93 -3.95 14.70
CA GLN A 90 4.71 -3.62 15.44
C GLN A 90 3.62 -4.58 15.01
N LEU A 91 3.03 -5.26 15.98
CA LEU A 91 1.88 -6.14 15.78
C LEU A 91 0.58 -5.35 15.96
N ILE A 92 -0.27 -5.41 14.97
CA ILE A 92 -1.61 -4.84 14.97
C ILE A 92 -2.59 -6.01 14.81
N VAL A 93 -3.53 -6.13 15.75
CA VAL A 93 -4.57 -7.17 15.77
C VAL A 93 -5.92 -6.51 15.74
N ALA A 94 -6.78 -6.90 14.81
CA ALA A 94 -8.09 -6.29 14.59
C ALA A 94 -8.02 -4.74 14.57
N GLY A 95 -7.02 -4.21 13.86
CA GLY A 95 -6.79 -2.77 13.68
C GLY A 95 -6.20 -2.03 14.88
N LYS A 96 -5.85 -2.72 15.97
CA LYS A 96 -5.32 -2.12 17.20
C LYS A 96 -3.90 -2.58 17.49
N ALA A 97 -2.99 -1.65 17.76
CA ALA A 97 -1.61 -1.95 18.08
C ALA A 97 -1.50 -2.73 19.41
N GLN A 98 -0.74 -3.83 19.39
CA GLN A 98 -0.48 -4.69 20.56
C GLN A 98 0.95 -4.56 21.09
N GLY A 99 1.79 -3.72 20.47
CA GLY A 99 3.19 -3.53 20.80
C GLY A 99 4.12 -4.01 19.70
N ALA A 100 5.43 -3.88 19.93
CA ALA A 100 6.48 -4.27 18.99
C ALA A 100 7.22 -5.51 19.49
N PHE A 101 7.39 -6.50 18.61
CA PHE A 101 7.99 -7.79 18.94
C PHE A 101 9.19 -8.06 18.04
N ALA A 102 10.22 -8.72 18.59
CA ALA A 102 11.27 -9.31 17.77
C ALA A 102 10.70 -10.45 16.91
N ALA A 103 11.28 -10.68 15.74
CA ALA A 103 10.79 -11.71 14.81
C ALA A 103 10.63 -13.09 15.47
N ARG A 104 11.59 -13.49 16.33
CA ARG A 104 11.56 -14.78 17.06
C ARG A 104 10.37 -14.86 18.03
N ASP A 105 10.10 -13.77 18.77
CA ASP A 105 9.02 -13.74 19.76
C ASP A 105 7.66 -13.75 19.09
N TYR A 106 7.54 -13.04 17.97
CA TYR A 106 6.34 -13.08 17.14
C TYR A 106 6.09 -14.49 16.59
N PHE A 107 7.13 -15.15 16.05
CA PHE A 107 7.01 -16.50 15.49
C PHE A 107 6.48 -17.51 16.52
N ALA A 108 6.93 -17.44 17.77
CA ALA A 108 6.45 -18.30 18.85
C ALA A 108 4.96 -18.06 19.20
N ARG A 109 4.44 -16.85 18.97
CA ARG A 109 3.05 -16.44 19.28
C ARG A 109 2.10 -16.58 18.08
N LYS A 110 2.65 -16.69 16.87
CA LYS A 110 1.90 -16.62 15.62
C LYS A 110 0.71 -17.58 15.58
N LYS A 111 0.90 -18.82 15.98
CA LYS A 111 -0.15 -19.86 15.99
C LYS A 111 -1.31 -19.53 16.94
N ALA A 112 -1.04 -18.83 18.05
CA ALA A 112 -2.07 -18.40 19.00
C ALA A 112 -3.02 -17.32 18.45
N LEU A 113 -2.69 -16.72 17.30
CA LEU A 113 -3.55 -15.76 16.60
C LEU A 113 -4.62 -16.42 15.72
N MET A 114 -4.50 -17.73 15.46
CA MET A 114 -5.44 -18.45 14.57
C MET A 114 -6.91 -18.33 15.02
N PRO A 115 -7.29 -18.41 16.30
CA PRO A 115 -8.68 -18.23 16.71
C PRO A 115 -9.26 -16.88 16.30
N GLN A 116 -8.51 -15.79 16.45
CA GLN A 116 -8.94 -14.43 16.05
C GLN A 116 -9.05 -14.28 14.53
N ILE A 117 -8.15 -14.96 13.79
CA ILE A 117 -8.21 -15.01 12.32
C ILE A 117 -9.48 -15.73 11.87
N LEU A 118 -9.81 -16.87 12.48
CA LEU A 118 -11.00 -17.66 12.15
C LEU A 118 -12.29 -16.93 12.55
N GLU A 119 -12.31 -16.25 13.68
CA GLU A 119 -13.45 -15.42 14.09
C GLU A 119 -13.75 -14.31 13.05
N ALA A 120 -12.72 -13.61 12.59
CA ALA A 120 -12.87 -12.60 11.55
C ALA A 120 -13.36 -13.22 10.23
N PHE A 121 -12.78 -14.35 9.83
CA PHE A 121 -13.18 -15.08 8.63
C PHE A 121 -14.63 -15.56 8.70
N ASP A 122 -15.03 -16.20 9.81
CA ASP A 122 -16.36 -16.75 10.01
C ASP A 122 -17.43 -15.64 10.00
N SER A 123 -17.13 -14.51 10.64
CA SER A 123 -18.01 -13.34 10.61
C SER A 123 -18.21 -12.78 9.19
N LEU A 124 -17.15 -12.68 8.37
CA LEU A 124 -17.28 -12.30 6.96
C LEU A 124 -18.02 -13.34 6.13
N ALA A 125 -17.86 -14.64 6.46
CA ALA A 125 -18.50 -15.73 5.74
C ALA A 125 -20.04 -15.77 5.92
N GLU A 126 -20.56 -15.21 7.01
CA GLU A 126 -22.00 -15.07 7.23
C GLU A 126 -22.65 -13.98 6.35
N GLU A 127 -21.85 -12.98 5.92
CA GLU A 127 -22.35 -11.79 5.21
C GLU A 127 -22.20 -11.87 3.70
N ASN A 128 -21.30 -12.76 3.19
CA ASN A 128 -20.89 -12.82 1.80
C ASN A 128 -21.22 -14.16 1.13
N ASP A 129 -21.10 -14.21 -0.18
CA ASP A 129 -21.26 -15.44 -0.98
C ASP A 129 -19.91 -16.09 -1.25
N VAL A 130 -18.85 -15.27 -1.47
CA VAL A 130 -17.48 -15.73 -1.72
C VAL A 130 -16.47 -14.92 -0.91
N ILE A 131 -15.46 -15.61 -0.35
CA ILE A 131 -14.28 -14.99 0.24
C ILE A 131 -13.07 -15.32 -0.63
N VAL A 132 -12.45 -14.30 -1.21
CA VAL A 132 -11.19 -14.43 -1.96
C VAL A 132 -10.03 -14.21 -0.99
N ILE A 133 -9.28 -15.27 -0.73
CA ILE A 133 -8.17 -15.26 0.24
C ILE A 133 -6.86 -15.05 -0.50
N GLU A 134 -6.02 -14.15 0.02
CA GLU A 134 -4.65 -13.98 -0.44
C GLU A 134 -3.66 -14.58 0.55
N GLY A 135 -2.78 -15.46 0.07
CA GLY A 135 -1.64 -15.99 0.84
C GLY A 135 -0.48 -15.01 0.93
N ALA A 136 0.55 -15.38 1.69
CA ALA A 136 1.75 -14.56 1.87
C ALA A 136 3.04 -15.35 1.58
N GLY A 137 3.98 -14.76 0.82
CA GLY A 137 5.22 -15.44 0.43
C GLY A 137 4.96 -16.69 -0.40
N SER A 138 5.53 -17.81 0.02
CA SER A 138 5.37 -19.13 -0.61
C SER A 138 4.90 -20.19 0.39
N PRO A 139 4.01 -21.10 0.00
CA PRO A 139 3.67 -22.26 0.85
C PRO A 139 4.80 -23.29 0.94
N ALA A 140 5.84 -23.16 0.11
CA ALA A 140 7.01 -24.06 0.12
C ALA A 140 8.06 -23.69 1.18
N GLU A 141 7.79 -22.70 2.04
CA GLU A 141 8.64 -22.37 3.19
C GLU A 141 8.50 -23.44 4.28
N ILE A 142 9.06 -24.64 4.04
CA ILE A 142 8.89 -25.84 4.88
C ILE A 142 9.33 -25.63 6.33
N ASN A 143 10.30 -24.74 6.56
CA ASN A 143 10.76 -24.34 7.89
C ASN A 143 9.74 -23.50 8.67
N LEU A 144 8.70 -22.95 8.01
CA LEU A 144 7.64 -22.14 8.60
C LEU A 144 6.29 -22.89 8.68
N ALA A 145 6.19 -24.08 8.10
CA ALA A 145 4.94 -24.83 7.92
C ALA A 145 4.19 -25.12 9.22
N GLU A 146 4.92 -25.44 10.31
CA GLU A 146 4.31 -25.77 11.61
C GLU A 146 3.46 -24.63 12.21
N ASN A 147 3.90 -23.38 11.98
CA ASN A 147 3.23 -22.18 12.49
C ASN A 147 2.58 -21.37 11.36
N ASP A 148 2.21 -22.02 10.26
CA ASP A 148 1.60 -21.36 9.12
C ASP A 148 0.15 -20.95 9.43
N ILE A 149 -0.12 -19.63 9.38
CA ILE A 149 -1.46 -19.04 9.52
C ILE A 149 -1.86 -18.25 8.25
N VAL A 150 -1.04 -18.33 7.19
CA VAL A 150 -1.18 -17.44 6.01
C VAL A 150 -1.35 -18.18 4.68
N ASN A 151 -0.88 -19.42 4.58
CA ASN A 151 -0.94 -20.24 3.37
C ASN A 151 -1.72 -21.53 3.63
N MET A 152 -1.06 -22.71 3.58
CA MET A 152 -1.73 -24.00 3.71
C MET A 152 -2.36 -24.20 5.08
N GLY A 153 -1.78 -23.65 6.16
CA GLY A 153 -2.37 -23.69 7.49
C GLY A 153 -3.73 -23.03 7.56
N LEU A 154 -3.88 -21.86 6.92
CA LEU A 154 -5.17 -21.19 6.79
C LEU A 154 -6.10 -21.95 5.82
N ALA A 155 -5.59 -22.36 4.65
CA ALA A 155 -6.37 -23.07 3.64
C ALA A 155 -7.05 -24.34 4.23
N ARG A 156 -6.31 -25.12 5.04
CA ARG A 156 -6.87 -26.27 5.78
C ARG A 156 -7.95 -25.85 6.77
N ALA A 157 -7.67 -24.81 7.57
CA ALA A 157 -8.58 -24.37 8.63
C ALA A 157 -9.94 -23.91 8.11
N VAL A 158 -9.98 -23.33 6.90
CA VAL A 158 -11.22 -22.84 6.27
C VAL A 158 -11.68 -23.71 5.09
N SER A 159 -11.03 -24.86 4.83
CA SER A 159 -11.33 -25.79 3.72
C SER A 159 -11.38 -25.07 2.37
N SER A 160 -10.35 -24.26 2.08
CA SER A 160 -10.30 -23.45 0.86
C SER A 160 -9.59 -24.17 -0.28
N PRO A 161 -10.17 -24.27 -1.48
CA PRO A 161 -9.43 -24.59 -2.68
C PRO A 161 -8.37 -23.51 -2.96
N VAL A 162 -7.21 -23.95 -3.47
CA VAL A 162 -6.04 -23.09 -3.68
C VAL A 162 -5.68 -23.04 -5.17
N LEU A 163 -5.46 -21.83 -5.66
CA LEU A 163 -4.79 -21.54 -6.94
C LEU A 163 -3.36 -21.09 -6.65
N LEU A 164 -2.37 -21.78 -7.21
CA LEU A 164 -0.96 -21.45 -7.04
C LEU A 164 -0.44 -20.66 -8.25
N ALA A 165 -0.04 -19.42 -8.03
CA ALA A 165 0.50 -18.53 -9.06
C ALA A 165 2.04 -18.55 -9.08
N GLY A 166 2.63 -18.75 -10.25
CA GLY A 166 4.06 -18.62 -10.53
C GLY A 166 4.36 -17.42 -11.41
N ASP A 167 5.42 -16.66 -11.09
CA ASP A 167 5.89 -15.54 -11.90
C ASP A 167 6.83 -16.04 -13.00
N ILE A 168 6.45 -15.83 -14.29
CA ILE A 168 7.28 -16.26 -15.43
C ILE A 168 8.33 -15.23 -15.83
N ASP A 169 8.17 -13.96 -15.46
CA ASP A 169 9.03 -12.85 -15.92
C ASP A 169 10.52 -13.05 -15.58
N PRO A 170 10.91 -13.49 -14.34
CA PRO A 170 12.31 -13.77 -14.02
C PRO A 170 12.84 -15.10 -14.60
N GLY A 171 12.01 -15.91 -15.24
CA GLY A 171 12.34 -17.25 -15.72
C GLY A 171 12.18 -18.36 -14.68
N GLY A 172 12.19 -19.63 -15.13
CA GLY A 172 12.15 -20.78 -14.24
C GLY A 172 10.79 -21.13 -13.65
N VAL A 173 9.68 -20.59 -14.16
CA VAL A 173 8.32 -20.77 -13.60
C VAL A 173 7.91 -22.24 -13.48
N PHE A 174 8.28 -23.12 -14.42
CA PHE A 174 7.97 -24.53 -14.36
C PHE A 174 8.63 -25.20 -13.13
N ALA A 175 9.90 -24.88 -12.88
CA ALA A 175 10.63 -25.38 -11.72
C ALA A 175 10.04 -24.83 -10.40
N GLN A 176 9.64 -23.55 -10.38
CA GLN A 176 9.02 -22.93 -9.21
C GLN A 176 7.67 -23.59 -8.89
N LEU A 177 6.79 -23.77 -9.88
CA LEU A 177 5.49 -24.42 -9.69
C LEU A 177 5.65 -25.85 -9.27
N TYR A 178 6.42 -26.65 -10.02
CA TYR A 178 6.67 -28.05 -9.69
C TYR A 178 7.34 -28.22 -8.32
N GLY A 179 8.39 -27.47 -8.05
CA GLY A 179 9.10 -27.52 -6.78
C GLY A 179 8.21 -27.16 -5.59
N THR A 180 7.37 -26.13 -5.75
CA THR A 180 6.40 -25.76 -4.70
C THR A 180 5.43 -26.91 -4.43
N VAL A 181 4.81 -27.48 -5.48
CA VAL A 181 3.88 -28.62 -5.35
C VAL A 181 4.58 -29.84 -4.73
N ALA A 182 5.82 -30.13 -5.15
CA ALA A 182 6.57 -31.28 -4.66
C ALA A 182 6.93 -31.19 -3.15
N LEU A 183 7.12 -29.96 -2.63
CA LEU A 183 7.45 -29.71 -1.23
C LEU A 183 6.24 -29.71 -0.30
N LEU A 184 5.01 -29.59 -0.83
CA LEU A 184 3.80 -29.65 -0.02
C LEU A 184 3.53 -31.05 0.53
N ALA A 185 3.00 -31.11 1.74
CA ALA A 185 2.51 -32.35 2.33
C ALA A 185 1.30 -32.89 1.52
N PRO A 186 1.02 -34.21 1.55
CA PRO A 186 -0.09 -34.79 0.78
C PRO A 186 -1.44 -34.15 1.07
N GLU A 187 -1.73 -33.82 2.33
CA GLU A 187 -2.95 -33.13 2.76
C GLU A 187 -3.06 -31.72 2.21
N ASP A 188 -1.93 -31.01 2.04
CA ASP A 188 -1.89 -29.67 1.44
C ASP A 188 -2.07 -29.71 -0.08
N ARG A 189 -1.47 -30.72 -0.74
CA ARG A 189 -1.67 -30.94 -2.18
C ARG A 189 -3.11 -31.22 -2.54
N ALA A 190 -3.87 -31.86 -1.65
CA ALA A 190 -5.29 -32.13 -1.89
C ALA A 190 -6.13 -30.85 -2.00
N LEU A 191 -5.69 -29.75 -1.37
CA LEU A 191 -6.33 -28.44 -1.47
C LEU A 191 -5.98 -27.69 -2.76
N LEU A 192 -4.87 -28.06 -3.42
CA LEU A 192 -4.38 -27.37 -4.61
C LEU A 192 -5.22 -27.78 -5.82
N ARG A 193 -6.00 -26.86 -6.34
CA ARG A 193 -6.96 -27.08 -7.43
C ARG A 193 -6.51 -26.53 -8.77
N GLY A 194 -5.54 -25.61 -8.81
CA GLY A 194 -5.09 -25.04 -10.07
C GLY A 194 -3.73 -24.36 -9.99
N LEU A 195 -3.04 -24.35 -11.12
CA LEU A 195 -1.80 -23.60 -11.33
C LEU A 195 -2.11 -22.39 -12.23
N VAL A 196 -1.51 -21.25 -11.94
CA VAL A 196 -1.59 -20.02 -12.75
C VAL A 196 -0.18 -19.60 -13.14
N VAL A 197 0.08 -19.46 -14.44
CA VAL A 197 1.28 -18.81 -14.94
C VAL A 197 1.00 -17.32 -15.05
N ASN A 198 1.67 -16.50 -14.24
CA ASN A 198 1.39 -15.08 -14.17
C ASN A 198 2.52 -14.23 -14.78
N LYS A 199 2.20 -13.00 -15.15
CA LYS A 199 3.09 -11.99 -15.75
C LYS A 199 3.71 -12.45 -17.07
N PHE A 200 2.96 -13.18 -17.87
CA PHE A 200 3.43 -13.68 -19.15
C PHE A 200 3.65 -12.55 -20.16
N ARG A 201 4.76 -12.59 -20.89
CA ARG A 201 5.07 -11.69 -22.00
C ARG A 201 5.31 -12.51 -23.27
N GLY A 202 4.73 -12.12 -24.36
CA GLY A 202 4.96 -12.72 -25.67
C GLY A 202 3.77 -13.55 -26.17
N ASP A 203 4.07 -14.54 -27.02
CA ASP A 203 3.07 -15.39 -27.65
C ASP A 203 2.80 -16.64 -26.78
N VAL A 204 1.57 -16.78 -26.30
CA VAL A 204 1.15 -17.89 -25.43
C VAL A 204 1.24 -19.25 -26.13
N GLU A 205 1.16 -19.28 -27.48
CA GLU A 205 1.27 -20.52 -28.25
C GLU A 205 2.66 -21.18 -28.15
N ILE A 206 3.70 -20.37 -27.87
CA ILE A 206 5.06 -20.87 -27.59
C ILE A 206 5.13 -21.54 -26.20
N LEU A 207 4.38 -21.04 -25.22
CA LEU A 207 4.33 -21.60 -23.87
C LEU A 207 3.46 -22.85 -23.78
N ARG A 208 2.37 -22.90 -24.57
CA ARG A 208 1.31 -23.93 -24.49
C ARG A 208 1.82 -25.38 -24.50
N PRO A 209 2.82 -25.79 -25.33
CA PRO A 209 3.34 -27.15 -25.30
C PRO A 209 3.99 -27.57 -23.97
N GLY A 210 4.42 -26.61 -23.14
CA GLY A 210 5.00 -26.87 -21.83
C GLY A 210 3.96 -27.07 -20.73
N LEU A 211 2.73 -26.63 -20.91
CA LEU A 211 1.69 -26.65 -19.87
C LEU A 211 1.23 -28.08 -19.55
N ALA A 212 0.90 -28.88 -20.56
CA ALA A 212 0.44 -30.28 -20.37
C ALA A 212 1.50 -31.17 -19.65
N PRO A 213 2.80 -31.10 -19.98
CA PRO A 213 3.84 -31.76 -19.17
C PRO A 213 3.87 -31.29 -17.70
N LEU A 214 3.71 -29.98 -17.45
CA LEU A 214 3.67 -29.42 -16.10
C LEU A 214 2.48 -29.98 -15.31
N GLU A 215 1.28 -29.98 -15.90
CA GLU A 215 0.07 -30.55 -15.30
C GLU A 215 0.27 -32.01 -14.91
N LYS A 216 0.84 -32.80 -15.84
CA LYS A 216 1.14 -34.20 -15.58
C LYS A 216 2.13 -34.40 -14.43
N MET A 217 3.17 -33.57 -14.33
CA MET A 217 4.16 -33.63 -13.25
C MET A 217 3.59 -33.20 -11.90
N CYS A 218 2.75 -32.17 -11.89
CA CYS A 218 2.14 -31.61 -10.68
C CYS A 218 0.89 -32.40 -10.23
N GLY A 219 0.20 -33.09 -11.14
CA GLY A 219 -1.13 -33.67 -10.90
C GLY A 219 -2.23 -32.63 -10.68
N VAL A 220 -2.01 -31.38 -11.15
CA VAL A 220 -2.90 -30.22 -10.97
C VAL A 220 -3.02 -29.48 -12.30
N PRO A 221 -4.23 -29.09 -12.76
CA PRO A 221 -4.40 -28.40 -14.03
C PRO A 221 -3.83 -26.98 -14.01
N VAL A 222 -3.35 -26.50 -15.16
CA VAL A 222 -3.04 -25.09 -15.38
C VAL A 222 -4.34 -24.38 -15.79
N VAL A 223 -4.88 -23.57 -14.91
CA VAL A 223 -6.16 -22.89 -15.07
C VAL A 223 -6.06 -21.55 -15.80
N GLY A 224 -4.84 -21.11 -16.12
CA GLY A 224 -4.66 -19.92 -16.92
C GLY A 224 -3.22 -19.43 -17.04
N VAL A 225 -3.03 -18.61 -18.08
CA VAL A 225 -1.79 -17.84 -18.34
C VAL A 225 -2.17 -16.36 -18.35
N VAL A 226 -1.83 -15.64 -17.28
CA VAL A 226 -2.19 -14.24 -17.13
C VAL A 226 -1.08 -13.37 -17.71
N PRO A 227 -1.38 -12.49 -18.67
CA PRO A 227 -0.38 -11.63 -19.28
C PRO A 227 0.16 -10.61 -18.27
N TYR A 228 1.38 -10.14 -18.54
CA TYR A 228 1.93 -9.00 -17.80
C TYR A 228 1.07 -7.77 -18.05
N LEU A 229 0.57 -7.19 -16.99
CA LEU A 229 -0.31 -6.03 -17.05
C LEU A 229 0.33 -4.87 -16.29
N THR A 230 0.43 -3.73 -16.95
CA THR A 230 0.76 -2.46 -16.29
C THR A 230 -0.53 -1.77 -15.91
N LEU A 231 -0.78 -1.69 -14.62
CA LEU A 231 -1.92 -1.00 -14.03
C LEU A 231 -1.43 0.21 -13.25
N ASP A 232 -2.26 1.23 -13.21
CA ASP A 232 -2.03 2.39 -12.35
C ASP A 232 -2.87 2.25 -11.06
N LEU A 233 -2.61 1.15 -10.34
CA LEU A 233 -3.12 0.84 -9.01
C LEU A 233 -2.02 1.00 -7.97
N ASP A 234 -2.43 1.14 -6.72
CA ASP A 234 -1.52 1.30 -5.59
C ASP A 234 -0.61 0.07 -5.44
N ASP A 235 0.70 0.29 -5.34
CA ASP A 235 1.64 -0.78 -5.03
C ASP A 235 1.57 -1.18 -3.56
N GLU A 236 1.64 -2.48 -3.30
CA GLU A 236 1.62 -3.02 -1.95
C GLU A 236 2.96 -2.79 -1.23
N ASP A 237 4.07 -2.89 -1.96
CA ASP A 237 5.42 -3.03 -1.39
C ASP A 237 6.27 -1.77 -1.58
N SER A 238 7.05 -1.44 -0.54
CA SER A 238 8.10 -0.41 -0.57
C SER A 238 9.28 -0.75 -1.52
N LEU A 239 9.27 -1.93 -2.14
CA LEU A 239 10.19 -2.35 -3.20
C LEU A 239 9.64 -2.08 -4.62
N ALA A 240 8.52 -1.38 -4.74
CA ALA A 240 7.89 -1.08 -6.03
C ALA A 240 8.88 -0.43 -7.02
N PRO A 241 8.87 -0.83 -8.30
CA PRO A 241 9.79 -0.29 -9.31
C PRO A 241 9.72 1.24 -9.44
N ARG A 242 8.54 1.84 -9.21
CA ARG A 242 8.36 3.30 -9.24
C ARG A 242 9.24 4.04 -8.22
N LEU A 243 9.54 3.43 -7.06
CA LEU A 243 10.42 4.00 -6.04
C LEU A 243 11.89 4.03 -6.45
N SER A 244 12.25 3.43 -7.59
CA SER A 244 13.58 3.46 -8.19
C SER A 244 13.68 4.47 -9.33
N ALA A 245 12.60 5.18 -9.69
CA ALA A 245 12.61 6.22 -10.72
C ALA A 245 13.46 7.42 -10.26
N ARG A 246 14.58 7.64 -10.92
CA ARG A 246 15.53 8.73 -10.61
C ARG A 246 15.34 9.99 -11.46
N GLU A 247 14.64 9.87 -12.58
CA GLU A 247 14.41 10.96 -13.52
C GLU A 247 12.94 11.35 -13.56
N ALA A 248 12.67 12.64 -13.50
CA ALA A 248 11.33 13.17 -13.70
C ALA A 248 10.93 13.01 -15.18
N ARG A 249 9.76 12.42 -15.41
CA ARG A 249 9.16 12.30 -16.76
C ARG A 249 8.12 13.39 -17.00
N GLY A 250 8.39 14.62 -16.56
CA GLY A 250 7.45 15.73 -16.69
C GLY A 250 8.14 17.08 -16.77
N VAL A 251 7.39 18.10 -17.18
CA VAL A 251 7.86 19.49 -17.21
C VAL A 251 8.00 20.05 -15.80
N ILE A 252 7.12 19.62 -14.89
CA ILE A 252 7.17 19.93 -13.45
C ILE A 252 7.81 18.76 -12.73
N ASP A 253 8.92 19.03 -12.05
CA ASP A 253 9.73 18.04 -11.32
C ASP A 253 9.39 18.03 -9.83
N VAL A 254 8.85 16.92 -9.36
CA VAL A 254 8.52 16.69 -7.95
C VAL A 254 9.47 15.64 -7.37
N ALA A 255 10.33 16.05 -6.43
CA ALA A 255 11.25 15.16 -5.73
C ALA A 255 10.69 14.74 -4.37
N VAL A 256 10.32 13.48 -4.25
CA VAL A 256 9.93 12.84 -2.98
C VAL A 256 11.19 12.25 -2.34
N VAL A 257 11.50 12.66 -1.12
CA VAL A 257 12.65 12.12 -0.39
C VAL A 257 12.34 10.68 0.01
N ARG A 258 13.09 9.72 -0.52
CA ARG A 258 12.97 8.31 -0.16
C ARG A 258 13.63 8.07 1.20
N LEU A 259 12.86 8.26 2.25
CA LEU A 259 13.28 7.97 3.62
C LEU A 259 13.54 6.46 3.78
N PRO A 260 14.47 6.03 4.65
CA PRO A 260 14.69 4.61 4.96
C PRO A 260 13.45 3.87 5.45
N HIS A 261 12.61 4.55 6.23
CA HIS A 261 11.36 4.00 6.77
C HIS A 261 10.12 4.64 6.14
N LEU A 262 10.21 4.93 4.82
CA LEU A 262 9.13 5.49 4.01
C LEU A 262 7.83 4.68 4.20
N SER A 263 6.75 5.38 4.51
CA SER A 263 5.42 4.81 4.63
C SER A 263 4.40 5.61 3.81
N ASN A 264 3.31 4.97 3.41
CA ASN A 264 2.19 5.59 2.70
C ASN A 264 2.64 6.37 1.43
N PHE A 265 3.59 5.81 0.70
CA PHE A 265 4.15 6.44 -0.51
C PHE A 265 3.12 6.60 -1.64
N THR A 266 2.01 5.88 -1.59
CA THR A 266 0.89 5.98 -2.53
C THR A 266 0.16 7.33 -2.46
N ASP A 267 0.38 8.14 -1.42
CA ASP A 267 -0.16 9.50 -1.32
C ASP A 267 0.19 10.38 -2.53
N PHE A 268 1.29 10.08 -3.24
CA PHE A 268 1.77 10.90 -4.36
C PHE A 268 1.37 10.38 -5.73
N ASP A 269 0.67 9.24 -5.80
CA ASP A 269 0.21 8.64 -7.07
C ASP A 269 -0.74 9.57 -7.83
N PRO A 270 -1.74 10.22 -7.19
CA PRO A 270 -2.61 11.13 -7.90
C PRO A 270 -1.86 12.34 -8.49
N LEU A 271 -0.78 12.79 -7.84
CA LEU A 271 0.06 13.87 -8.36
C LEU A 271 0.85 13.42 -9.60
N SER A 272 1.34 12.18 -9.61
CA SER A 272 2.04 11.59 -10.76
C SER A 272 1.16 11.38 -11.99
N ARG A 273 -0.17 11.30 -11.78
CA ARG A 273 -1.18 11.17 -12.84
C ARG A 273 -1.53 12.50 -13.52
N VAL A 274 -1.10 13.62 -12.96
CA VAL A 274 -1.31 14.93 -13.60
C VAL A 274 -0.40 15.04 -14.82
N PRO A 275 -0.93 15.14 -16.05
CA PRO A 275 -0.09 15.25 -17.25
C PRO A 275 0.86 16.44 -17.16
N GLY A 276 2.12 16.21 -17.45
CA GLY A 276 3.17 17.22 -17.33
C GLY A 276 3.90 17.25 -15.97
N VAL A 277 3.43 16.50 -14.98
CA VAL A 277 4.11 16.32 -13.68
C VAL A 277 4.93 15.02 -13.71
N GLY A 278 6.19 15.11 -13.29
CA GLY A 278 7.06 13.96 -13.04
C GLY A 278 7.34 13.83 -11.54
N VAL A 279 6.94 12.70 -10.94
CA VAL A 279 7.28 12.37 -9.54
C VAL A 279 8.44 11.39 -9.54
N ARG A 280 9.48 11.70 -8.79
CA ARG A 280 10.66 10.84 -8.62
C ARG A 280 11.07 10.72 -7.17
N TYR A 281 11.62 9.57 -6.80
CA TYR A 281 12.07 9.29 -5.45
C TYR A 281 13.58 9.41 -5.34
N VAL A 282 14.07 10.18 -4.37
CA VAL A 282 15.47 10.54 -4.24
C VAL A 282 16.03 10.14 -2.88
N SER A 283 17.21 9.54 -2.87
CA SER A 283 17.91 9.10 -1.65
C SER A 283 19.34 9.65 -1.55
N SER A 284 19.75 10.55 -2.45
CA SER A 284 21.05 11.23 -2.41
C SER A 284 20.91 12.72 -2.72
N THR A 285 21.90 13.50 -2.30
CA THR A 285 21.96 14.95 -2.60
C THR A 285 22.11 15.21 -4.10
N THR A 286 22.79 14.33 -4.82
CA THR A 286 22.97 14.44 -6.27
C THR A 286 21.64 14.21 -6.99
N ASP A 287 20.87 13.18 -6.58
CA ASP A 287 19.59 12.88 -7.20
C ASP A 287 18.53 13.95 -6.87
N LEU A 288 18.63 14.62 -5.71
CA LEU A 288 17.70 15.69 -5.34
C LEU A 288 17.70 16.85 -6.35
N GLY A 289 18.85 17.31 -6.77
CA GLY A 289 18.97 18.35 -7.79
C GLY A 289 18.27 19.67 -7.44
N ARG A 290 17.51 20.21 -8.40
CA ARG A 290 16.70 21.44 -8.25
C ARG A 290 15.26 21.20 -8.70
N PRO A 291 14.46 20.51 -7.92
CA PRO A 291 13.06 20.23 -8.25
C PRO A 291 12.20 21.48 -8.11
N ASP A 292 10.99 21.42 -8.68
CA ASP A 292 9.95 22.44 -8.52
C ASP A 292 9.20 22.30 -7.19
N LEU A 293 9.21 21.08 -6.60
CA LEU A 293 8.64 20.77 -5.31
C LEU A 293 9.51 19.69 -4.63
N VAL A 294 9.83 19.88 -3.37
CA VAL A 294 10.35 18.82 -2.50
C VAL A 294 9.24 18.29 -1.62
N VAL A 295 9.13 16.96 -1.51
CA VAL A 295 8.18 16.29 -0.62
C VAL A 295 8.93 15.46 0.40
N LEU A 296 8.58 15.64 1.68
CA LEU A 296 8.91 14.75 2.78
C LEU A 296 7.70 13.86 3.05
N PRO A 297 7.77 12.57 2.76
CA PRO A 297 6.64 11.64 2.91
C PRO A 297 6.44 11.17 4.35
N GLY A 298 5.43 10.32 4.57
CA GLY A 298 5.26 9.60 5.81
C GLY A 298 6.47 8.72 6.17
N SER A 299 6.68 8.55 7.45
CA SER A 299 7.74 7.70 8.02
C SER A 299 7.19 6.84 9.14
N LYS A 300 7.69 5.58 9.24
CA LYS A 300 7.33 4.68 10.35
C LYS A 300 8.27 4.86 11.57
N THR A 301 9.47 5.36 11.37
CA THR A 301 10.46 5.65 12.42
C THR A 301 11.06 7.04 12.18
N THR A 302 10.28 8.04 12.51
CA THR A 302 10.56 9.45 12.17
C THR A 302 11.86 9.97 12.80
N LEU A 303 12.20 9.53 14.03
CA LEU A 303 13.45 9.94 14.67
C LEU A 303 14.69 9.40 13.92
N ASP A 304 14.64 8.14 13.48
CA ASP A 304 15.76 7.55 12.73
C ASP A 304 15.90 8.19 11.35
N ASP A 305 14.78 8.51 10.72
CA ASP A 305 14.76 9.22 9.44
C ASP A 305 15.25 10.68 9.59
N ALA A 306 14.97 11.36 10.71
CA ALA A 306 15.54 12.68 11.01
C ALA A 306 17.09 12.62 11.13
N ARG A 307 17.61 11.61 11.83
CA ARG A 307 19.06 11.37 11.94
C ARG A 307 19.68 11.07 10.58
N TRP A 308 19.01 10.24 9.77
CA TRP A 308 19.44 9.93 8.41
C TRP A 308 19.44 11.17 7.51
N LEU A 309 18.43 12.02 7.54
CA LEU A 309 18.38 13.28 6.79
C LEU A 309 19.55 14.20 7.13
N ALA A 310 19.94 14.26 8.40
CA ALA A 310 21.09 15.02 8.85
C ALA A 310 22.41 14.41 8.33
N ALA A 311 22.56 13.07 8.48
CA ALA A 311 23.80 12.36 8.12
C ALA A 311 24.03 12.28 6.59
N SER A 312 22.96 12.11 5.80
CA SER A 312 23.03 12.02 4.32
C SER A 312 23.29 13.36 3.65
N GLY A 313 23.15 14.48 4.36
CA GLY A 313 23.23 15.82 3.80
C GLY A 313 21.99 16.28 3.02
N ILE A 314 21.01 15.40 2.80
CA ILE A 314 19.75 15.74 2.10
C ILE A 314 19.01 16.83 2.86
N GLY A 315 18.95 16.77 4.19
CA GLY A 315 18.31 17.78 5.01
C GLY A 315 18.90 19.18 4.83
N ALA A 316 20.23 19.28 4.66
CA ALA A 316 20.89 20.57 4.37
C ALA A 316 20.51 21.09 2.98
N CYS A 317 20.45 20.21 1.98
CA CYS A 317 20.02 20.57 0.62
C CYS A 317 18.55 21.02 0.59
N VAL A 318 17.65 20.34 1.30
CA VAL A 318 16.22 20.71 1.39
C VAL A 318 16.08 22.10 2.03
N ARG A 319 16.81 22.40 3.11
CA ARG A 319 16.83 23.76 3.71
C ARG A 319 17.32 24.81 2.73
N ALA A 320 18.40 24.52 1.98
CA ALA A 320 18.95 25.45 0.99
C ALA A 320 17.95 25.71 -0.15
N LEU A 321 17.29 24.66 -0.66
CA LEU A 321 16.25 24.78 -1.68
C LEU A 321 15.06 25.58 -1.19
N SER A 322 14.56 25.32 0.01
CA SER A 322 13.47 26.10 0.63
C SER A 322 13.86 27.57 0.79
N GLY A 323 15.07 27.84 1.28
CA GLY A 323 15.59 29.21 1.38
C GLY A 323 15.76 29.93 0.05
N ALA A 324 15.94 29.17 -1.05
CA ALA A 324 15.98 29.68 -2.41
C ALA A 324 14.57 29.84 -3.06
N GLY A 325 13.50 29.50 -2.32
CA GLY A 325 12.12 29.65 -2.76
C GLY A 325 11.46 28.38 -3.30
N THR A 326 12.15 27.24 -3.33
CA THR A 326 11.52 25.95 -3.70
C THR A 326 10.47 25.55 -2.66
N PRO A 327 9.22 25.27 -3.04
CA PRO A 327 8.19 24.77 -2.13
C PRO A 327 8.57 23.45 -1.49
N VAL A 328 8.21 23.27 -0.21
CA VAL A 328 8.41 22.03 0.53
C VAL A 328 7.11 21.58 1.16
N LEU A 329 6.72 20.33 0.89
CA LEU A 329 5.53 19.68 1.44
C LEU A 329 5.95 18.57 2.40
N GLY A 330 5.35 18.52 3.60
CA GLY A 330 5.50 17.40 4.53
C GLY A 330 4.18 16.74 4.83
N ILE A 331 4.12 15.39 4.73
CA ILE A 331 2.93 14.63 5.09
C ILE A 331 3.26 13.70 6.25
N CYS A 332 2.46 13.74 7.32
CA CYS A 332 2.55 12.90 8.51
C CYS A 332 3.97 12.95 9.13
N GLY A 333 4.76 11.88 9.08
CA GLY A 333 6.17 11.90 9.49
C GLY A 333 6.99 13.00 8.80
N GLY A 334 6.73 13.25 7.51
CA GLY A 334 7.32 14.35 6.77
C GLY A 334 6.97 15.73 7.33
N TYR A 335 5.75 15.94 7.80
CA TYR A 335 5.35 17.16 8.49
C TYR A 335 6.13 17.32 9.81
N GLN A 336 6.25 16.26 10.59
CA GLN A 336 7.04 16.27 11.83
C GLN A 336 8.51 16.62 11.55
N LEU A 337 9.11 16.08 10.49
CA LEU A 337 10.49 16.36 10.06
C LEU A 337 10.72 17.82 9.65
N LEU A 338 9.68 18.56 9.25
CA LEU A 338 9.79 20.00 8.93
C LEU A 338 10.05 20.86 10.18
N GLY A 339 9.68 20.37 11.38
CA GLY A 339 9.79 21.10 12.65
C GLY A 339 11.23 21.27 13.15
N ASP A 340 11.36 21.84 14.33
CA ASP A 340 12.63 22.08 15.01
C ASP A 340 13.13 20.85 15.77
N GLU A 341 12.21 20.18 16.50
CA GLU A 341 12.55 19.09 17.41
C GLU A 341 11.48 17.99 17.41
N LEU A 342 11.95 16.75 17.49
CA LEU A 342 11.15 15.56 17.70
C LEU A 342 11.59 14.91 19.02
N SER A 343 10.62 14.55 19.88
CA SER A 343 10.88 13.93 21.17
C SER A 343 10.02 12.69 21.35
N ASP A 344 10.66 11.56 21.65
CA ASP A 344 10.00 10.27 21.90
C ASP A 344 10.36 9.77 23.32
N PRO A 345 9.66 10.26 24.34
CA PRO A 345 9.91 9.86 25.72
C PRO A 345 9.48 8.41 26.02
N HIS A 346 8.63 7.82 25.16
CA HIS A 346 8.04 6.51 25.39
C HIS A 346 8.64 5.40 24.49
N GLY A 347 9.60 5.74 23.63
CA GLY A 347 10.26 4.77 22.74
C GLY A 347 9.35 4.19 21.65
N ARG A 348 8.38 4.95 21.16
CA ARG A 348 7.42 4.53 20.11
C ARG A 348 8.08 4.52 18.75
N GLU A 349 9.00 5.45 18.50
CA GLU A 349 9.65 5.69 17.21
C GLU A 349 11.19 5.66 17.29
N GLY A 350 11.75 5.00 18.32
CA GLY A 350 13.18 4.81 18.48
C GLY A 350 13.82 5.50 19.68
N ALA A 351 13.04 6.04 20.60
CA ALA A 351 13.42 6.71 21.86
C ALA A 351 14.37 7.90 21.72
N GLY A 352 14.24 8.87 22.63
CA GLY A 352 15.10 10.04 22.74
C GLY A 352 14.62 11.24 21.92
N THR A 353 15.57 12.04 21.43
CA THR A 353 15.28 13.25 20.67
C THR A 353 16.04 13.29 19.35
N ALA A 354 15.50 14.02 18.39
CA ALA A 354 16.16 14.34 17.13
C ALA A 354 15.82 15.76 16.69
N ARG A 355 16.72 16.40 15.94
CA ARG A 355 16.42 17.69 15.32
C ARG A 355 15.74 17.45 13.98
N GLY A 356 14.67 18.20 13.74
CA GLY A 356 14.05 18.31 12.43
C GLY A 356 14.81 19.28 11.51
N LEU A 357 14.16 19.70 10.44
CA LEU A 357 14.75 20.61 9.45
C LEU A 357 14.66 22.07 9.84
N GLY A 358 13.84 22.45 10.83
CA GLY A 358 13.65 23.84 11.25
C GLY A 358 13.06 24.74 10.16
N LEU A 359 12.22 24.17 9.29
CA LEU A 359 11.53 24.90 8.23
C LEU A 359 10.17 25.44 8.69
N ILE A 360 9.63 24.87 9.75
CA ILE A 360 8.43 25.30 10.46
C ILE A 360 8.79 25.42 11.95
N PRO A 361 8.41 26.53 12.65
CA PRO A 361 8.63 26.64 14.10
C PRO A 361 7.66 25.72 14.84
N ALA A 362 8.02 24.45 14.94
CA ALA A 362 7.20 23.39 15.49
C ALA A 362 8.02 22.37 16.26
N SER A 363 7.41 21.78 17.30
CA SER A 363 7.98 20.66 18.05
C SER A 363 6.97 19.52 18.13
N THR A 364 7.44 18.30 17.91
CA THR A 364 6.62 17.09 17.98
C THR A 364 7.01 16.23 19.17
N VAL A 365 6.00 15.80 19.94
CA VAL A 365 6.16 14.83 21.03
C VAL A 365 5.36 13.57 20.67
N PHE A 366 6.02 12.41 20.64
CA PHE A 366 5.36 11.12 20.40
C PHE A 366 4.64 10.66 21.67
N LYS A 367 3.38 10.28 21.51
CA LYS A 367 2.47 9.84 22.58
C LYS A 367 2.31 8.34 22.59
N GLU A 368 1.76 7.81 23.67
CA GLU A 368 1.41 6.38 23.76
C GLU A 368 0.20 6.04 22.90
N GLU A 369 -0.77 6.95 22.81
CA GLU A 369 -1.99 6.78 22.03
C GLU A 369 -1.78 7.22 20.58
N LYS A 370 -2.11 6.30 19.67
CA LYS A 370 -2.08 6.53 18.23
C LYS A 370 -3.40 7.19 17.78
N ARG A 371 -3.28 8.26 17.00
CA ARG A 371 -4.44 8.84 16.33
C ARG A 371 -4.75 8.07 15.06
N LEU A 372 -5.97 7.56 14.97
CA LEU A 372 -6.51 6.86 13.82
C LEU A 372 -7.89 7.45 13.53
N ALA A 373 -8.07 8.11 12.39
CA ALA A 373 -9.36 8.71 12.03
C ALA A 373 -9.48 8.94 10.53
N GLN A 374 -10.67 8.74 9.99
CA GLN A 374 -11.06 9.37 8.73
C GLN A 374 -11.26 10.86 8.99
N SER A 375 -10.66 11.70 8.16
CA SER A 375 -10.60 13.15 8.42
C SER A 375 -10.85 13.96 7.15
N ALA A 376 -11.33 15.20 7.34
CA ALA A 376 -11.51 16.17 6.27
C ALA A 376 -10.80 17.48 6.68
N LEU A 377 -9.72 17.80 5.98
CA LEU A 377 -8.96 19.04 6.16
C LEU A 377 -9.57 20.15 5.31
N ARG A 378 -10.09 21.18 5.96
CA ARG A 378 -10.44 22.45 5.30
C ARG A 378 -9.21 23.35 5.30
N ILE A 379 -8.61 23.55 4.13
CA ILE A 379 -7.39 24.35 3.97
C ILE A 379 -7.73 25.83 3.97
N THR A 380 -7.08 26.63 4.83
CA THR A 380 -7.36 28.07 4.98
C THR A 380 -6.11 28.91 5.19
N GLY A 381 -5.00 28.29 5.60
CA GLY A 381 -3.75 28.97 5.94
C GLY A 381 -2.63 28.78 4.94
N ALA A 382 -2.87 28.14 3.81
CA ALA A 382 -1.84 27.84 2.82
C ALA A 382 -1.25 29.13 2.23
N GLN A 383 0.09 29.12 2.03
CA GLN A 383 0.87 30.27 1.56
C GLN A 383 1.72 29.87 0.34
N GLY A 384 2.35 30.84 -0.33
CA GLY A 384 3.25 30.59 -1.45
C GLY A 384 2.59 29.80 -2.56
N ALA A 385 3.27 28.75 -3.05
CA ALA A 385 2.77 27.82 -4.06
C ALA A 385 1.46 27.12 -3.65
N PHE A 386 1.27 26.90 -2.36
CA PHE A 386 0.14 26.17 -1.79
C PHE A 386 -1.10 27.05 -1.60
N SER A 387 -1.01 28.38 -1.74
CA SER A 387 -2.12 29.33 -1.57
C SER A 387 -3.34 29.01 -2.43
N VAL A 388 -3.15 28.32 -3.53
CA VAL A 388 -4.20 27.83 -4.45
C VAL A 388 -5.15 26.82 -3.80
N TRP A 389 -4.77 26.23 -2.67
CA TRP A 389 -5.59 25.28 -1.91
C TRP A 389 -6.55 25.96 -0.93
N ASN A 390 -6.38 27.26 -0.65
CA ASN A 390 -7.26 27.95 0.30
C ASN A 390 -8.73 27.89 -0.15
N GLY A 391 -9.57 27.43 0.77
CA GLY A 391 -10.99 27.17 0.54
C GLY A 391 -11.31 25.74 0.06
N MET A 392 -10.31 24.94 -0.32
CA MET A 392 -10.51 23.53 -0.64
C MET A 392 -10.70 22.70 0.64
N THR A 393 -11.37 21.57 0.48
CA THR A 393 -11.47 20.53 1.53
C THR A 393 -10.94 19.23 0.96
N ALA A 394 -9.91 18.68 1.60
CA ALA A 394 -9.36 17.38 1.25
C ALA A 394 -9.85 16.32 2.26
N ARG A 395 -10.39 15.21 1.74
CA ARG A 395 -10.78 14.05 2.55
C ARG A 395 -9.67 13.01 2.50
N GLY A 396 -9.44 12.38 3.66
CA GLY A 396 -8.40 11.37 3.80
C GLY A 396 -8.41 10.78 5.21
N TYR A 397 -7.26 10.42 5.72
CA TYR A 397 -7.15 9.82 7.04
C TYR A 397 -5.91 10.32 7.78
N GLU A 398 -5.98 10.29 9.12
CA GLU A 398 -4.84 10.54 10.02
C GLU A 398 -4.39 9.21 10.64
N ILE A 399 -3.08 8.98 10.66
CA ILE A 399 -2.46 7.79 11.26
C ILE A 399 -1.08 8.16 11.81
N HIS A 400 -1.01 8.60 13.07
CA HIS A 400 0.22 9.06 13.68
C HIS A 400 0.23 8.92 15.22
N ASP A 401 1.42 8.80 15.79
CA ASP A 401 1.65 8.77 17.25
C ASP A 401 2.08 10.15 17.78
N GLY A 402 2.57 11.06 16.93
CA GLY A 402 3.07 12.37 17.31
C GLY A 402 1.99 13.44 17.48
N GLU A 403 2.18 14.31 18.47
CA GLU A 403 1.43 15.55 18.66
C GLU A 403 2.36 16.73 18.39
N THR A 404 2.02 17.56 17.40
CA THR A 404 2.85 18.69 16.97
C THR A 404 2.27 20.01 17.47
N THR A 405 3.09 20.77 18.20
CA THR A 405 2.78 22.14 18.62
C THR A 405 3.48 23.10 17.65
N VAL A 406 2.73 24.03 17.09
CA VAL A 406 3.24 25.02 16.14
C VAL A 406 3.09 26.45 16.64
N SER A 407 4.03 27.32 16.25
CA SER A 407 4.01 28.74 16.55
C SER A 407 3.71 29.63 15.33
N CYS A 408 3.32 29.00 14.21
CA CYS A 408 2.90 29.70 12.97
C CYS A 408 1.43 29.42 12.63
N ALA A 409 0.96 29.95 11.50
CA ALA A 409 -0.41 29.72 11.05
C ALA A 409 -0.67 28.23 10.78
N PRO A 410 -1.83 27.67 11.21
CA PRO A 410 -2.22 26.31 10.84
C PRO A 410 -2.45 26.21 9.34
N ALA A 411 -2.22 25.03 8.77
CA ALA A 411 -2.54 24.74 7.36
C ALA A 411 -4.05 24.84 7.09
N GLY A 412 -4.84 24.44 8.08
CA GLY A 412 -6.29 24.49 8.03
C GLY A 412 -6.94 23.98 9.30
N THR A 413 -8.11 23.36 9.17
CA THR A 413 -8.84 22.79 10.30
C THR A 413 -9.40 21.42 9.96
N ILE A 414 -9.37 20.49 10.95
CA ILE A 414 -10.09 19.23 10.94
C ILE A 414 -11.08 19.23 12.11
N GLY A 415 -12.38 19.06 11.81
CA GLY A 415 -13.43 19.12 12.84
C GLY A 415 -13.47 20.46 13.60
N GLY A 416 -13.08 21.56 12.97
CA GLY A 416 -13.00 22.90 13.56
C GLY A 416 -11.76 23.15 14.44
N LYS A 417 -10.88 22.15 14.62
CA LYS A 417 -9.62 22.31 15.35
C LYS A 417 -8.48 22.63 14.38
N PRO A 418 -7.50 23.50 14.77
CA PRO A 418 -6.32 23.73 13.96
C PRO A 418 -5.59 22.45 13.61
N GLU A 419 -5.13 22.34 12.37
CA GLU A 419 -4.36 21.20 11.87
C GLU A 419 -3.26 21.68 10.94
N GLY A 420 -2.10 20.97 10.99
CA GLY A 420 -0.97 21.22 10.14
C GLY A 420 -0.30 22.58 10.40
N ALA A 421 0.57 22.97 9.49
CA ALA A 421 1.23 24.27 9.53
C ALA A 421 1.55 24.79 8.12
N ALA A 422 1.49 26.10 7.93
CA ALA A 422 1.92 26.75 6.71
C ALA A 422 2.80 27.96 7.04
N CYS A 423 4.02 27.96 6.47
CA CYS A 423 5.02 28.96 6.74
C CYS A 423 5.77 29.33 5.44
N GLY A 424 5.40 30.46 4.81
CA GLY A 424 5.97 30.86 3.52
C GLY A 424 5.71 29.86 2.40
N ASN A 425 6.77 29.22 1.91
CA ASN A 425 6.71 28.18 0.88
C ASN A 425 6.76 26.74 1.44
N VAL A 426 6.47 26.57 2.72
CA VAL A 426 6.44 25.27 3.41
C VAL A 426 5.03 24.96 3.89
N PHE A 427 4.56 23.74 3.63
CA PHE A 427 3.26 23.25 4.04
C PHE A 427 3.40 21.87 4.67
N GLY A 428 2.80 21.65 5.83
CA GLY A 428 2.80 20.39 6.54
C GLY A 428 1.41 20.00 7.03
N THR A 429 1.06 18.73 6.92
CA THR A 429 -0.22 18.18 7.39
C THR A 429 -0.06 16.75 7.86
N TYR A 430 -0.91 16.32 8.79
CA TYR A 430 -1.05 14.90 9.16
C TYR A 430 -1.95 14.12 8.21
N LEU A 431 -2.71 14.81 7.35
CA LEU A 431 -3.68 14.18 6.46
C LEU A 431 -2.98 13.39 5.35
N HIS A 432 -3.15 12.08 5.34
CA HIS A 432 -2.89 11.20 4.20
C HIS A 432 -4.05 11.26 3.20
N GLY A 433 -3.77 10.98 1.90
CA GLY A 433 -4.77 11.07 0.84
C GLY A 433 -5.08 12.51 0.39
N LEU A 434 -4.22 13.49 0.75
CA LEU A 434 -4.40 14.90 0.36
C LEU A 434 -4.67 15.09 -1.13
N PHE A 435 -4.01 14.32 -1.98
CA PHE A 435 -4.11 14.38 -3.43
C PHE A 435 -5.23 13.51 -4.03
N ASP A 436 -5.91 12.69 -3.24
CA ASP A 436 -7.06 11.89 -3.68
C ASP A 436 -8.28 12.79 -3.96
N GLU A 437 -8.32 13.98 -3.32
CA GLU A 437 -9.38 14.96 -3.56
C GLU A 437 -9.22 15.60 -4.96
N PRO A 438 -10.29 15.57 -5.77
CA PRO A 438 -10.25 16.13 -7.09
C PRO A 438 -9.81 17.60 -7.11
N GLY A 439 -8.85 17.92 -7.98
CA GLY A 439 -8.37 19.28 -8.18
C GLY A 439 -7.21 19.71 -7.28
N VAL A 440 -6.94 19.07 -6.14
CA VAL A 440 -5.82 19.45 -5.24
C VAL A 440 -4.47 19.28 -5.95
N ALA A 441 -4.24 18.12 -6.56
CA ALA A 441 -3.01 17.84 -7.32
C ALA A 441 -2.85 18.79 -8.53
N LEU A 442 -3.92 18.99 -9.31
CA LEU A 442 -3.91 19.86 -10.48
C LEU A 442 -3.67 21.32 -10.12
N ALA A 443 -4.31 21.82 -9.05
CA ALA A 443 -4.12 23.18 -8.58
C ALA A 443 -2.67 23.46 -8.20
N LEU A 444 -2.04 22.53 -7.46
CA LEU A 444 -0.62 22.62 -7.11
C LEU A 444 0.26 22.61 -8.36
N ALA A 445 0.06 21.65 -9.26
CA ALA A 445 0.86 21.53 -10.46
C ALA A 445 0.82 22.81 -11.33
N ARG A 446 -0.36 23.43 -11.48
CA ARG A 446 -0.51 24.72 -12.17
C ARG A 446 0.18 25.87 -11.42
N SER A 447 0.11 25.87 -10.09
CA SER A 447 0.84 26.84 -9.27
C SER A 447 2.34 26.74 -9.47
N LEU A 448 2.91 25.53 -9.49
CA LEU A 448 4.33 25.29 -9.77
C LEU A 448 4.73 25.72 -11.18
N ALA A 449 3.88 25.46 -12.18
CA ALA A 449 4.10 25.94 -13.54
C ALA A 449 4.19 27.48 -13.61
N ARG A 450 3.27 28.18 -12.94
CA ARG A 450 3.32 29.65 -12.84
C ARG A 450 4.59 30.16 -12.17
N MET A 451 5.02 29.52 -11.08
CA MET A 451 6.27 29.90 -10.40
C MET A 451 7.50 29.78 -11.30
N ARG A 452 7.51 28.84 -12.23
CA ARG A 452 8.53 28.68 -13.26
C ARG A 452 8.37 29.63 -14.44
N GLY A 453 7.34 30.47 -14.47
CA GLY A 453 7.02 31.30 -15.62
C GLY A 453 6.52 30.52 -16.84
N LEU A 454 6.01 29.30 -16.63
CA LEU A 454 5.46 28.45 -17.68
C LEU A 454 3.92 28.69 -17.78
N PRO A 455 3.34 28.53 -18.98
CA PRO A 455 1.88 28.57 -19.11
C PRO A 455 1.26 27.35 -18.39
N GLU A 456 0.11 27.55 -17.75
CA GLU A 456 -0.58 26.46 -17.03
C GLU A 456 -1.00 25.29 -17.94
N SER A 457 -1.06 25.52 -19.25
CA SER A 457 -1.35 24.50 -20.25
C SER A 457 -0.28 23.42 -20.42
N VAL A 458 0.94 23.64 -19.88
CA VAL A 458 1.97 22.57 -19.81
C VAL A 458 1.58 21.45 -18.86
N VAL A 459 0.66 21.76 -17.93
CA VAL A 459 0.01 20.81 -17.04
C VAL A 459 -1.37 20.55 -17.61
N GLY A 460 -1.54 19.37 -18.17
CA GLY A 460 -2.82 18.98 -18.76
C GLY A 460 -3.95 18.99 -17.71
N ALA A 461 -5.17 19.20 -18.16
CA ALA A 461 -6.32 18.85 -17.36
C ALA A 461 -6.28 17.31 -17.20
N ALA A 462 -5.84 16.83 -16.05
CA ALA A 462 -6.19 15.46 -15.64
C ALA A 462 -7.70 15.36 -15.85
N GLY A 463 -8.16 14.35 -16.58
CA GLY A 463 -9.59 14.18 -16.78
C GLY A 463 -10.30 14.34 -15.43
N ALA A 464 -11.48 14.92 -15.42
CA ALA A 464 -12.26 15.26 -14.22
C ALA A 464 -12.67 14.03 -13.36
N ALA A 465 -12.12 12.86 -13.65
CA ALA A 465 -12.32 11.62 -12.91
C ALA A 465 -11.62 11.70 -11.55
N SER A 466 -12.37 11.44 -10.49
CA SER A 466 -11.81 11.29 -9.15
C SER A 466 -10.78 10.16 -9.10
N ALA A 467 -9.91 10.15 -8.09
CA ALA A 467 -9.00 9.02 -7.84
C ALA A 467 -9.78 7.69 -7.73
N ALA A 468 -10.99 7.73 -7.15
CA ALA A 468 -11.88 6.58 -7.06
C ALA A 468 -12.37 6.10 -8.43
N ASP A 469 -12.81 7.00 -9.33
CA ASP A 469 -13.23 6.65 -10.69
C ASP A 469 -12.04 6.10 -11.52
N HIS A 470 -10.84 6.63 -11.29
CA HIS A 470 -9.63 6.11 -11.94
C HIS A 470 -9.36 4.67 -11.49
N ARG A 471 -9.33 4.43 -10.17
CA ARG A 471 -9.13 3.08 -9.63
C ARG A 471 -10.20 2.09 -10.10
N ALA A 472 -11.47 2.53 -10.14
CA ALA A 472 -12.56 1.68 -10.63
C ALA A 472 -12.32 1.21 -12.08
N ARG A 473 -11.89 2.11 -12.99
CA ARG A 473 -11.52 1.74 -14.36
C ARG A 473 -10.34 0.78 -14.43
N GLU A 474 -9.32 0.99 -13.61
CA GLU A 474 -8.16 0.08 -13.56
C GLU A 474 -8.56 -1.31 -13.01
N PHE A 475 -9.48 -1.38 -12.05
CA PHE A 475 -10.05 -2.66 -11.59
C PHE A 475 -10.87 -3.34 -12.69
N ASP A 476 -11.65 -2.60 -13.47
CA ASP A 476 -12.37 -3.19 -14.61
C ASP A 476 -11.41 -3.75 -15.67
N ARG A 477 -10.33 -3.02 -16.01
CA ARG A 477 -9.27 -3.54 -16.88
C ARG A 477 -8.61 -4.80 -16.33
N LEU A 478 -8.34 -4.83 -15.03
CA LEU A 478 -7.78 -6.00 -14.35
C LEU A 478 -8.76 -7.19 -14.43
N ALA A 479 -10.04 -6.96 -14.17
CA ALA A 479 -11.08 -7.96 -14.24
C ALA A 479 -11.21 -8.55 -15.66
N ASP A 480 -11.21 -7.71 -16.69
CA ASP A 480 -11.25 -8.13 -18.09
C ASP A 480 -10.08 -9.07 -18.43
N VAL A 481 -8.86 -8.72 -17.99
CA VAL A 481 -7.67 -9.54 -18.20
C VAL A 481 -7.76 -10.87 -17.44
N VAL A 482 -8.16 -10.84 -16.17
CA VAL A 482 -8.29 -12.05 -15.34
C VAL A 482 -9.36 -12.96 -15.91
N ARG A 483 -10.51 -12.42 -16.30
CA ARG A 483 -11.63 -13.16 -16.92
C ARG A 483 -11.22 -13.81 -18.25
N GLY A 484 -10.46 -13.11 -19.07
CA GLY A 484 -9.99 -13.63 -20.36
C GLY A 484 -8.82 -14.61 -20.26
N ALA A 485 -8.06 -14.58 -19.17
CA ALA A 485 -6.85 -15.38 -18.98
C ALA A 485 -7.06 -16.66 -18.17
N LEU A 486 -8.06 -16.69 -17.27
CA LEU A 486 -8.39 -17.85 -16.45
C LEU A 486 -9.56 -18.63 -17.05
N ASP A 487 -9.55 -19.95 -16.87
CA ASP A 487 -10.74 -20.80 -17.08
C ASP A 487 -11.76 -20.51 -15.98
N MET A 488 -12.60 -19.49 -16.21
CA MET A 488 -13.57 -19.05 -15.22
C MET A 488 -14.65 -20.10 -14.93
N GLU A 489 -15.01 -20.95 -15.88
CA GLU A 489 -15.94 -22.05 -15.65
C GLU A 489 -15.36 -23.03 -14.63
N TYR A 490 -14.08 -23.35 -14.77
CA TYR A 490 -13.37 -24.16 -13.79
C TYR A 490 -13.25 -23.46 -12.44
N VAL A 491 -12.94 -22.16 -12.41
CA VAL A 491 -12.84 -21.38 -11.16
C VAL A 491 -14.17 -21.36 -10.41
N TYR A 492 -15.29 -21.12 -11.08
CA TYR A 492 -16.61 -21.20 -10.45
C TYR A 492 -16.90 -22.59 -9.89
N ARG A 493 -16.59 -23.63 -10.65
CA ARG A 493 -16.81 -25.02 -10.22
C ARG A 493 -16.03 -25.33 -8.92
N ILE A 494 -14.75 -24.99 -8.83
CA ILE A 494 -13.99 -25.25 -7.60
C ILE A 494 -14.44 -24.40 -6.41
N ILE A 495 -15.00 -23.21 -6.62
CA ILE A 495 -15.64 -22.42 -5.58
C ILE A 495 -16.91 -23.13 -5.08
N GLU A 496 -17.73 -23.68 -5.98
CA GLU A 496 -18.98 -24.35 -5.62
C GLU A 496 -18.75 -25.70 -4.95
N GLU A 497 -17.84 -26.52 -5.49
CA GLU A 497 -17.54 -27.87 -4.97
C GLU A 497 -16.71 -27.82 -3.68
N GLY A 498 -15.82 -26.82 -3.55
CA GLY A 498 -14.88 -26.74 -2.44
C GLY A 498 -13.73 -27.74 -2.56
N VAL A 499 -13.29 -28.31 -1.44
CA VAL A 499 -12.18 -29.28 -1.33
C VAL A 499 -12.66 -30.61 -0.80
#